data_c47e869c916fabb00b8ebf63e0bad504
#
_entry.id   c47e869c916fabb00b8ebf63e0bad504
#
_cell.length_a   1.000
_cell.length_b   1.000
_cell.length_c   1.000
_cell.angle_alpha   90.00
_cell.angle_beta   90.00
_cell.angle_gamma   90.00
#
_symmetry.space_group_name_H-M   'P 1'
#
loop_
_entity.id
_entity.type
_entity.pdbx_description
1 polymer ?
#
loop_
_entity_poly.entity_id
_entity_poly.type
_entity_poly.pdbx_seq_one_letter_code
_entity_poly.pdbx_strand_id
1 'polypeptide(L)'
;RFLRGSGTAGLAGMRPVTRDGLVRPLLGATRAEVEEYLRSRGIGWREDSSNRDPRFRRNRIRHQLLPALAGEWNPALGETLAGVARVAADEEEYWRGEVDRLAGEVFTHSPPAVVMDGGRLSALAPAVARRMIRRAIETVKGDLRSIDVRHVEAILGLALRAGGHGRVQVPGVDATRSFQWLRLAPAGSRSGPEFTIAISAPGRYAIPGGEVEISGEIGEPLELRNWRPGDVYRPAGASRARKIKEMFQDARIPLWRRGSWPVVTAGGRIVWAAEFGPGFSETGRLLISSQ
;
A
#
# COMPACT_ATOMS: atom_id res chain seq x y z
N ARG A 1 -16.93 16.61 10.16
CA ARG A 1 -16.40 15.36 9.57
C ARG A 1 -17.45 14.27 9.54
N PHE A 2 -18.22 14.09 10.62
CA PHE A 2 -19.33 13.13 10.67
C PHE A 2 -20.29 13.27 9.47
N LEU A 3 -20.79 14.47 9.18
CA LEU A 3 -21.67 14.76 8.03
C LEU A 3 -21.06 14.50 6.63
N ARG A 4 -19.80 14.10 6.55
CA ARG A 4 -19.10 13.71 5.33
C ARG A 4 -18.78 12.22 5.28
N GLY A 5 -19.38 11.41 6.17
CA GLY A 5 -19.12 9.98 6.23
C GLY A 5 -17.74 9.60 6.76
N SER A 6 -17.13 10.43 7.60
CA SER A 6 -15.87 10.07 8.25
C SER A 6 -16.11 8.92 9.24
N GLY A 7 -15.24 7.90 9.20
CA GLY A 7 -15.20 6.86 10.22
C GLY A 7 -14.68 7.38 11.57
N THR A 8 -14.42 6.45 12.51
CA THR A 8 -13.96 6.75 13.88
C THR A 8 -12.76 7.69 13.93
N ALA A 9 -11.76 7.48 13.05
CA ALA A 9 -10.62 8.39 12.87
C ALA A 9 -11.01 9.84 12.55
N GLY A 10 -12.14 10.05 11.89
CA GLY A 10 -12.68 11.39 11.65
C GLY A 10 -13.38 12.00 12.85
N LEU A 11 -13.97 11.18 13.72
CA LEU A 11 -14.61 11.58 14.97
C LEU A 11 -13.57 11.99 16.02
N ALA A 12 -12.41 11.34 16.04
CA ALA A 12 -11.27 11.67 16.93
C ALA A 12 -10.81 13.14 16.87
N GLY A 13 -11.33 13.92 15.94
CA GLY A 13 -11.11 15.37 15.90
C GLY A 13 -9.69 15.77 15.48
N MET A 14 -9.17 16.81 16.10
CA MET A 14 -7.81 17.31 15.94
C MET A 14 -6.91 16.71 17.04
N ARG A 15 -5.67 16.38 16.67
CA ARG A 15 -4.69 15.89 17.66
C ARG A 15 -3.96 17.05 18.29
N PRO A 16 -3.59 16.94 19.60
CA PRO A 16 -2.74 17.93 20.27
C PRO A 16 -1.39 18.09 19.57
N VAL A 17 -0.82 16.98 19.10
CA VAL A 17 0.42 16.94 18.33
C VAL A 17 0.20 16.10 17.07
N THR A 18 0.66 16.59 15.92
CA THR A 18 0.63 15.85 14.65
C THR A 18 1.98 15.19 14.37
N ARG A 19 2.01 14.23 13.43
CA ARG A 19 3.27 13.54 13.06
C ARG A 19 4.33 14.45 12.45
N ASP A 20 3.90 15.52 11.79
CA ASP A 20 4.74 16.57 11.21
C ASP A 20 5.17 17.63 12.23
N GLY A 21 4.95 17.38 13.54
CA GLY A 21 5.44 18.21 14.62
C GLY A 21 4.57 19.44 14.95
N LEU A 22 3.41 19.62 14.29
CA LEU A 22 2.50 20.71 14.63
C LEU A 22 1.86 20.47 16.01
N VAL A 23 2.11 21.39 16.94
CA VAL A 23 1.56 21.37 18.30
C VAL A 23 0.38 22.32 18.42
N ARG A 24 -0.67 21.94 19.17
CA ARG A 24 -1.87 22.73 19.45
C ARG A 24 -2.08 22.87 20.96
N PRO A 25 -1.33 23.77 21.63
CA PRO A 25 -1.32 23.86 23.10
C PRO A 25 -2.66 24.29 23.69
N LEU A 26 -3.49 25.05 22.94
CA LEU A 26 -4.79 25.54 23.39
C LEU A 26 -5.96 24.60 23.02
N LEU A 27 -5.69 23.35 22.58
CA LEU A 27 -6.76 22.46 22.18
C LEU A 27 -7.68 22.04 23.33
N GLY A 28 -7.17 22.04 24.56
CA GLY A 28 -7.93 21.73 25.77
C GLY A 28 -8.66 22.94 26.41
N ALA A 29 -8.45 24.15 25.90
CA ALA A 29 -9.08 25.37 26.41
C ALA A 29 -10.26 25.78 25.49
N THR A 30 -11.33 26.23 26.10
CA THR A 30 -12.45 26.86 25.40
C THR A 30 -12.09 28.28 24.96
N ARG A 31 -12.79 28.81 23.97
CA ARG A 31 -12.61 30.20 23.55
C ARG A 31 -12.94 31.18 24.70
N ALA A 32 -13.96 30.88 25.49
CA ALA A 32 -14.36 31.73 26.63
C ALA A 32 -13.24 31.81 27.66
N GLU A 33 -12.63 30.70 28.02
CA GLU A 33 -11.49 30.68 28.98
C GLU A 33 -10.29 31.47 28.44
N VAL A 34 -9.98 31.34 27.15
CA VAL A 34 -8.89 32.07 26.51
C VAL A 34 -9.18 33.60 26.54
N GLU A 35 -10.39 34.00 26.17
CA GLU A 35 -10.79 35.42 26.20
C GLU A 35 -10.83 36.00 27.62
N GLU A 36 -11.25 35.22 28.60
CA GLU A 36 -11.22 35.62 30.01
C GLU A 36 -9.79 35.81 30.51
N TYR A 37 -8.90 34.87 30.21
CA TYR A 37 -7.47 34.98 30.50
C TYR A 37 -6.86 36.27 29.90
N LEU A 38 -7.14 36.53 28.62
CA LEU A 38 -6.62 37.70 27.93
C LEU A 38 -7.16 39.02 28.58
N ARG A 39 -8.46 39.07 28.95
CA ARG A 39 -9.06 40.18 29.64
C ARG A 39 -8.41 40.43 31.02
N SER A 40 -8.21 39.34 31.78
CA SER A 40 -7.58 39.44 33.10
C SER A 40 -6.14 39.98 33.07
N ARG A 41 -5.47 39.82 31.92
CA ARG A 41 -4.10 40.31 31.66
C ARG A 41 -4.05 41.66 30.95
N GLY A 42 -5.18 42.26 30.61
CA GLY A 42 -5.23 43.49 29.82
C GLY A 42 -4.72 43.37 28.39
N ILE A 43 -4.68 42.15 27.83
CA ILE A 43 -4.17 41.87 26.51
C ILE A 43 -5.32 41.98 25.50
N GLY A 44 -5.19 42.91 24.55
CA GLY A 44 -6.12 43.03 23.43
C GLY A 44 -5.87 41.95 22.37
N TRP A 45 -6.94 41.50 21.72
CA TRP A 45 -6.82 40.55 20.56
C TRP A 45 -7.59 41.09 19.36
N ARG A 46 -7.24 40.58 18.19
CA ARG A 46 -7.96 40.88 16.93
C ARG A 46 -8.93 39.76 16.59
N GLU A 47 -10.13 40.11 16.19
CA GLU A 47 -11.08 39.21 15.56
C GLU A 47 -10.91 39.28 14.05
N ASP A 48 -10.61 38.13 13.43
CA ASP A 48 -10.63 37.97 11.97
C ASP A 48 -12.11 37.93 11.51
N SER A 49 -12.51 38.92 10.69
CA SER A 49 -13.88 39.00 10.15
C SER A 49 -14.29 37.79 9.35
N SER A 50 -13.33 37.07 8.75
CA SER A 50 -13.59 35.82 8.03
C SER A 50 -14.17 34.72 8.91
N ASN A 51 -13.98 34.76 10.23
CA ASN A 51 -14.55 33.80 11.18
C ASN A 51 -16.09 33.89 11.28
N ARG A 52 -16.71 34.94 10.80
CA ARG A 52 -18.17 35.14 10.76
C ARG A 52 -18.75 34.90 9.36
N ASP A 53 -17.92 34.77 8.33
CA ASP A 53 -18.39 34.68 6.96
C ASP A 53 -19.14 33.35 6.71
N PRO A 54 -20.45 33.39 6.40
CA PRO A 54 -21.26 32.18 6.21
C PRO A 54 -20.95 31.43 4.93
N ARG A 55 -20.14 31.97 4.01
CA ARG A 55 -19.64 31.26 2.82
C ARG A 55 -18.82 30.04 3.24
N PHE A 56 -18.14 30.09 4.37
CA PHE A 56 -17.40 28.96 4.90
C PHE A 56 -18.32 27.97 5.64
N ARG A 57 -18.37 26.75 5.17
CA ARG A 57 -19.19 25.68 5.78
C ARG A 57 -18.92 25.51 7.28
N ARG A 58 -17.66 25.64 7.74
CA ARG A 58 -17.29 25.55 9.15
C ARG A 58 -17.99 26.63 10.01
N ASN A 59 -18.11 27.85 9.46
CA ASN A 59 -18.75 28.95 10.17
C ASN A 59 -20.26 28.75 10.26
N ARG A 60 -20.90 28.24 9.19
CA ARG A 60 -22.32 27.88 9.25
C ARG A 60 -22.61 26.81 10.31
N ILE A 61 -21.75 25.78 10.39
CA ILE A 61 -21.89 24.74 11.41
C ILE A 61 -21.74 25.37 12.82
N ARG A 62 -20.73 26.21 13.03
CA ARG A 62 -20.42 26.81 14.33
C ARG A 62 -21.48 27.84 14.78
N HIS A 63 -21.98 28.67 13.87
CA HIS A 63 -22.84 29.79 14.20
C HIS A 63 -24.33 29.55 13.98
N GLN A 64 -24.69 28.50 13.24
CA GLN A 64 -26.08 28.17 12.93
C GLN A 64 -26.46 26.78 13.41
N LEU A 65 -25.80 25.73 12.93
CA LEU A 65 -26.21 24.35 13.19
C LEU A 65 -25.99 23.94 14.65
N LEU A 66 -24.79 24.16 15.21
CA LEU A 66 -24.49 23.78 16.59
C LEU A 66 -25.36 24.52 17.61
N PRO A 67 -25.58 25.86 17.50
CA PRO A 67 -26.49 26.57 18.41
C PRO A 67 -27.95 26.09 18.30
N ALA A 68 -28.46 25.82 17.10
CA ALA A 68 -29.81 25.29 16.91
C ALA A 68 -29.96 23.92 17.59
N LEU A 69 -29.01 23.00 17.33
CA LEU A 69 -29.04 21.68 17.97
C LEU A 69 -28.88 21.74 19.49
N ALA A 70 -28.06 22.68 19.98
CA ALA A 70 -27.90 22.89 21.43
C ALA A 70 -29.18 23.43 22.06
N GLY A 71 -29.85 24.38 21.41
CA GLY A 71 -31.07 24.99 21.94
C GLY A 71 -32.29 24.06 21.91
N GLU A 72 -32.41 23.25 20.88
CA GLU A 72 -33.59 22.42 20.67
C GLU A 72 -33.46 20.97 21.23
N TRP A 73 -32.25 20.42 21.27
CA TRP A 73 -32.03 19.01 21.56
C TRP A 73 -31.16 18.73 22.77
N ASN A 74 -29.98 19.38 22.86
CA ASN A 74 -29.03 19.08 23.92
C ASN A 74 -28.17 20.32 24.25
N PRO A 75 -28.49 21.05 25.35
CA PRO A 75 -27.69 22.20 25.75
C PRO A 75 -26.19 21.90 25.99
N ALA A 76 -25.87 20.65 26.39
CA ALA A 76 -24.49 20.17 26.57
C ALA A 76 -23.87 19.57 25.31
N LEU A 77 -24.41 19.84 24.11
CA LEU A 77 -23.94 19.23 22.84
C LEU A 77 -22.44 19.40 22.61
N GLY A 78 -21.89 20.57 22.96
CA GLY A 78 -20.44 20.83 22.80
C GLY A 78 -19.60 19.86 23.63
N GLU A 79 -19.93 19.67 24.89
CA GLU A 79 -19.25 18.75 25.81
C GLU A 79 -19.45 17.31 25.40
N THR A 80 -20.67 16.93 24.99
CA THR A 80 -20.99 15.60 24.47
C THR A 80 -20.11 15.26 23.25
N LEU A 81 -20.01 16.16 22.27
CA LEU A 81 -19.18 15.98 21.09
C LEU A 81 -17.69 15.93 21.42
N ALA A 82 -17.24 16.73 22.39
CA ALA A 82 -15.86 16.68 22.86
C ALA A 82 -15.56 15.34 23.58
N GLY A 83 -16.49 14.83 24.38
CA GLY A 83 -16.39 13.50 25.00
C GLY A 83 -16.28 12.38 23.98
N VAL A 84 -17.16 12.34 22.99
CA VAL A 84 -17.10 11.37 21.88
C VAL A 84 -15.78 11.46 21.12
N ALA A 85 -15.28 12.67 20.88
CA ALA A 85 -14.02 12.85 20.18
C ALA A 85 -12.81 12.33 20.99
N ARG A 86 -12.83 12.47 22.33
CA ARG A 86 -11.79 11.90 23.20
C ARG A 86 -11.78 10.37 23.14
N VAL A 87 -12.94 9.74 23.37
CA VAL A 87 -13.05 8.28 23.29
C VAL A 87 -12.60 7.77 21.92
N ALA A 88 -13.06 8.40 20.84
CA ALA A 88 -12.63 8.03 19.50
C ALA A 88 -11.12 8.24 19.28
N ALA A 89 -10.49 9.20 19.93
CA ALA A 89 -9.04 9.41 19.85
C ALA A 89 -8.26 8.31 20.55
N ASP A 90 -8.69 7.89 21.73
CA ASP A 90 -8.08 6.81 22.51
C ASP A 90 -8.22 5.47 21.76
N GLU A 91 -9.42 5.17 21.23
CA GLU A 91 -9.63 3.99 20.37
C GLU A 91 -8.76 4.00 19.12
N GLU A 92 -8.61 5.14 18.45
CA GLU A 92 -7.74 5.25 17.26
C GLU A 92 -6.26 5.10 17.60
N GLU A 93 -5.83 5.47 18.80
CA GLU A 93 -4.47 5.22 19.27
C GLU A 93 -4.21 3.74 19.51
N TYR A 94 -5.12 3.06 20.22
CA TYR A 94 -5.08 1.61 20.40
C TYR A 94 -5.04 0.88 19.05
N TRP A 95 -5.95 1.22 18.15
CA TRP A 95 -6.02 0.60 16.82
C TRP A 95 -4.77 0.85 15.99
N ARG A 96 -4.12 1.98 16.16
CA ARG A 96 -2.87 2.25 15.46
C ARG A 96 -1.78 1.29 15.90
N GLY A 97 -1.59 1.13 17.20
CA GLY A 97 -0.60 0.18 17.74
C GLY A 97 -0.86 -1.25 17.26
N GLU A 98 -2.12 -1.69 17.33
CA GLU A 98 -2.50 -3.04 16.90
C GLU A 98 -2.30 -3.26 15.39
N VAL A 99 -2.69 -2.29 14.56
CA VAL A 99 -2.49 -2.35 13.11
C VAL A 99 -1.02 -2.31 12.72
N ASP A 100 -0.19 -1.50 13.41
CA ASP A 100 1.25 -1.46 13.16
C ASP A 100 1.93 -2.79 13.53
N ARG A 101 1.51 -3.42 14.64
CA ARG A 101 1.96 -4.77 15.03
C ARG A 101 1.58 -5.82 13.98
N LEU A 102 0.32 -5.87 13.60
CA LEU A 102 -0.17 -6.81 12.59
C LEU A 102 0.44 -6.56 11.20
N ALA A 103 0.72 -5.32 10.85
CA ALA A 103 1.37 -4.98 9.59
C ALA A 103 2.77 -5.61 9.49
N GLY A 104 3.52 -5.66 10.59
CA GLY A 104 4.82 -6.36 10.65
C GLY A 104 4.72 -7.85 10.37
N GLU A 105 3.58 -8.47 10.68
CA GLU A 105 3.36 -9.91 10.48
C GLU A 105 2.75 -10.25 9.11
N VAL A 106 1.90 -9.36 8.58
CA VAL A 106 1.06 -9.62 7.39
C VAL A 106 1.65 -9.01 6.11
N PHE A 107 2.37 -7.89 6.23
CA PHE A 107 2.93 -7.21 5.07
C PHE A 107 4.33 -7.73 4.75
N THR A 108 4.55 -8.04 3.47
CA THR A 108 5.87 -8.14 2.90
C THR A 108 6.15 -6.82 2.19
N HIS A 109 7.11 -6.06 2.71
CA HIS A 109 7.53 -4.81 2.08
C HIS A 109 8.37 -5.10 0.83
N SER A 110 7.96 -4.53 -0.30
CA SER A 110 8.66 -4.59 -1.58
C SER A 110 8.60 -3.18 -2.19
N PRO A 111 9.38 -2.24 -1.66
CA PRO A 111 9.30 -0.83 -2.06
C PRO A 111 9.35 -0.65 -3.58
N PRO A 112 8.51 0.23 -4.13
CA PRO A 112 7.54 1.10 -3.45
C PRO A 112 6.16 0.44 -3.17
N ALA A 113 6.06 -0.88 -3.16
CA ALA A 113 4.83 -1.64 -2.99
C ALA A 113 4.75 -2.34 -1.63
N VAL A 114 3.53 -2.69 -1.24
CA VAL A 114 3.21 -3.60 -0.13
C VAL A 114 2.53 -4.83 -0.71
N VAL A 115 2.99 -6.00 -0.29
CA VAL A 115 2.38 -7.30 -0.65
C VAL A 115 1.84 -7.95 0.61
N MET A 116 0.69 -8.60 0.52
CA MET A 116 0.08 -9.34 1.63
C MET A 116 -0.61 -10.62 1.14
N ASP A 117 -0.70 -11.60 2.00
CA ASP A 117 -1.44 -12.83 1.74
C ASP A 117 -2.94 -12.59 1.97
N GLY A 118 -3.75 -12.84 0.93
CA GLY A 118 -5.20 -12.69 0.98
C GLY A 118 -5.88 -13.68 1.94
N GLY A 119 -5.30 -14.86 2.14
CA GLY A 119 -5.78 -15.85 3.12
C GLY A 119 -5.60 -15.34 4.55
N ARG A 120 -4.43 -14.79 4.87
CA ARG A 120 -4.20 -14.15 6.19
C ARG A 120 -5.14 -12.96 6.40
N LEU A 121 -5.32 -12.14 5.35
CA LEU A 121 -6.24 -11.00 5.43
C LEU A 121 -7.70 -11.44 5.65
N SER A 122 -8.12 -12.54 5.02
CA SER A 122 -9.48 -13.08 5.18
C SER A 122 -9.75 -13.69 6.54
N ALA A 123 -8.72 -14.12 7.25
CA ALA A 123 -8.83 -14.65 8.61
C ALA A 123 -8.99 -13.56 9.68
N LEU A 124 -8.76 -12.30 9.32
CA LEU A 124 -8.91 -11.17 10.23
C LEU A 124 -10.40 -10.78 10.37
N ALA A 125 -10.77 -10.28 11.54
CA ALA A 125 -12.08 -9.65 11.72
C ALA A 125 -12.26 -8.49 10.70
N PRO A 126 -13.46 -8.28 10.15
CA PRO A 126 -13.68 -7.27 9.10
C PRO A 126 -13.20 -5.85 9.45
N ALA A 127 -13.34 -5.45 10.73
CA ALA A 127 -12.85 -4.16 11.20
C ALA A 127 -11.32 -4.06 11.11
N VAL A 128 -10.61 -5.13 11.44
CA VAL A 128 -9.15 -5.21 11.36
C VAL A 128 -8.71 -5.23 9.90
N ALA A 129 -9.32 -6.08 9.07
CA ALA A 129 -8.99 -6.17 7.64
C ALA A 129 -9.13 -4.83 6.92
N ARG A 130 -10.19 -4.05 7.19
CA ARG A 130 -10.35 -2.68 6.66
C ARG A 130 -9.22 -1.75 7.09
N ARG A 131 -8.80 -1.82 8.34
CA ARG A 131 -7.68 -1.01 8.85
C ARG A 131 -6.35 -1.42 8.23
N MET A 132 -6.13 -2.72 8.00
CA MET A 132 -4.96 -3.22 7.30
C MET A 132 -4.89 -2.71 5.86
N ILE A 133 -5.99 -2.73 5.11
CA ILE A 133 -6.04 -2.13 3.76
C ILE A 133 -5.75 -0.62 3.81
N ARG A 134 -6.33 0.12 4.76
CA ARG A 134 -6.04 1.55 4.94
C ARG A 134 -4.57 1.80 5.25
N ARG A 135 -3.96 0.97 6.10
CA ARG A 135 -2.54 1.06 6.43
C ARG A 135 -1.65 0.79 5.21
N ALA A 136 -1.99 -0.22 4.40
CA ALA A 136 -1.29 -0.51 3.16
C ALA A 136 -1.38 0.63 2.15
N ILE A 137 -2.57 1.25 1.99
CA ILE A 137 -2.74 2.44 1.15
C ILE A 137 -1.86 3.59 1.67
N GLU A 138 -1.88 3.87 2.98
CA GLU A 138 -1.08 4.92 3.59
C GLU A 138 0.42 4.69 3.40
N THR A 139 0.88 3.44 3.53
CA THR A 139 2.28 3.07 3.32
C THR A 139 2.72 3.33 1.87
N VAL A 140 1.88 3.00 0.89
CA VAL A 140 2.18 3.13 -0.53
C VAL A 140 2.04 4.57 -1.04
N LYS A 141 0.99 5.28 -0.60
CA LYS A 141 0.62 6.62 -1.09
C LYS A 141 1.19 7.76 -0.24
N GLY A 142 1.52 7.49 1.03
CA GLY A 142 1.96 8.48 2.02
C GLY A 142 0.83 9.15 2.80
N ASP A 143 -0.41 9.12 2.31
CA ASP A 143 -1.58 9.69 2.98
C ASP A 143 -2.89 8.95 2.62
N LEU A 144 -3.99 9.33 3.28
CA LEU A 144 -5.34 8.82 3.00
C LEU A 144 -6.26 9.87 2.36
N ARG A 145 -5.71 10.94 1.76
CA ARG A 145 -6.53 11.96 1.08
C ARG A 145 -7.25 11.34 -0.10
N SER A 146 -8.52 11.68 -0.27
CA SER A 146 -9.40 11.15 -1.32
C SER A 146 -9.68 9.64 -1.21
N ILE A 147 -9.30 8.98 -0.12
CA ILE A 147 -9.65 7.59 0.15
C ILE A 147 -10.88 7.56 1.04
N ASP A 148 -11.95 6.96 0.54
CA ASP A 148 -13.20 6.73 1.27
C ASP A 148 -13.42 5.22 1.53
N VAL A 149 -14.52 4.89 2.19
CA VAL A 149 -14.87 3.51 2.56
C VAL A 149 -15.02 2.62 1.32
N ARG A 150 -15.56 3.14 0.20
CA ARG A 150 -15.79 2.35 -1.03
C ARG A 150 -14.47 1.88 -1.63
N HIS A 151 -13.42 2.70 -1.58
CA HIS A 151 -12.09 2.34 -2.04
C HIS A 151 -11.50 1.20 -1.21
N VAL A 152 -11.66 1.26 0.11
CA VAL A 152 -11.21 0.20 1.03
C VAL A 152 -11.97 -1.10 0.79
N GLU A 153 -13.31 -1.04 0.68
CA GLU A 153 -14.16 -2.20 0.40
C GLU A 153 -13.86 -2.81 -0.97
N ALA A 154 -13.59 -2.01 -2.00
CA ALA A 154 -13.23 -2.51 -3.33
C ALA A 154 -11.93 -3.32 -3.30
N ILE A 155 -10.91 -2.83 -2.58
CA ILE A 155 -9.63 -3.56 -2.42
C ILE A 155 -9.82 -4.81 -1.55
N LEU A 156 -10.58 -4.71 -0.47
CA LEU A 156 -10.88 -5.84 0.40
C LEU A 156 -11.66 -6.92 -0.36
N GLY A 157 -12.69 -6.52 -1.13
CA GLY A 157 -13.44 -7.41 -1.98
C GLY A 157 -12.58 -8.09 -3.05
N LEU A 158 -11.57 -7.38 -3.60
CA LEU A 158 -10.59 -7.99 -4.51
C LEU A 158 -9.74 -9.05 -3.78
N ALA A 159 -9.29 -8.76 -2.56
CA ALA A 159 -8.50 -9.68 -1.75
C ALA A 159 -9.25 -10.97 -1.40
N LEU A 160 -10.55 -10.85 -1.09
CA LEU A 160 -11.39 -11.96 -0.60
C LEU A 160 -12.02 -12.82 -1.70
N ARG A 161 -11.88 -12.47 -2.98
CA ARG A 161 -12.43 -13.28 -4.08
C ARG A 161 -11.85 -14.70 -4.05
N ALA A 162 -12.66 -15.68 -4.37
CA ALA A 162 -12.20 -17.05 -4.56
C ALA A 162 -11.41 -17.17 -5.88
N GLY A 163 -10.08 -17.31 -5.80
CA GLY A 163 -9.22 -17.59 -6.96
C GLY A 163 -9.01 -16.41 -7.93
N GLY A 164 -8.11 -16.63 -8.89
CA GLY A 164 -7.93 -15.76 -10.06
C GLY A 164 -7.03 -14.54 -9.87
N HIS A 165 -7.08 -13.70 -10.89
CA HIS A 165 -6.38 -12.42 -10.96
C HIS A 165 -7.40 -11.29 -10.96
N GLY A 166 -7.01 -10.11 -10.53
CA GLY A 166 -7.85 -8.94 -10.58
C GLY A 166 -7.09 -7.67 -10.27
N ARG A 167 -7.68 -6.53 -10.60
CA ARG A 167 -7.11 -5.20 -10.36
C ARG A 167 -8.20 -4.23 -9.95
N VAL A 168 -7.89 -3.39 -8.99
CA VAL A 168 -8.70 -2.26 -8.54
C VAL A 168 -7.82 -1.04 -8.47
N GLN A 169 -8.25 0.05 -9.06
CA GLN A 169 -7.56 1.34 -8.98
C GLN A 169 -8.32 2.25 -8.02
N VAL A 170 -7.58 2.85 -7.11
CA VAL A 170 -8.08 3.89 -6.20
C VAL A 170 -7.15 5.11 -6.30
N PRO A 171 -7.55 6.28 -5.80
CA PRO A 171 -6.71 7.46 -5.90
C PRO A 171 -5.28 7.26 -5.39
N GLY A 172 -4.33 7.28 -6.31
CA GLY A 172 -2.90 7.15 -6.05
C GLY A 172 -2.38 5.72 -5.85
N VAL A 173 -3.24 4.68 -5.90
CA VAL A 173 -2.83 3.29 -5.66
C VAL A 173 -3.46 2.33 -6.66
N ASP A 174 -2.64 1.42 -7.17
CA ASP A 174 -3.05 0.22 -7.91
C ASP A 174 -3.00 -0.99 -6.99
N ALA A 175 -4.14 -1.62 -6.76
CA ALA A 175 -4.24 -2.90 -6.07
C ALA A 175 -4.40 -4.03 -7.09
N THR A 176 -3.49 -4.99 -7.06
CA THR A 176 -3.48 -6.14 -7.97
C THR A 176 -3.48 -7.43 -7.17
N ARG A 177 -4.43 -8.30 -7.44
CA ARG A 177 -4.43 -9.68 -6.94
C ARG A 177 -3.82 -10.62 -7.96
N SER A 178 -2.99 -11.53 -7.48
CA SER A 178 -2.46 -12.63 -8.26
C SER A 178 -2.36 -13.86 -7.35
N PHE A 179 -3.16 -14.88 -7.64
CA PHE A 179 -3.36 -16.05 -6.77
C PHE A 179 -3.83 -15.64 -5.37
N GLN A 180 -3.11 -16.08 -4.33
CA GLN A 180 -3.37 -15.70 -2.93
C GLN A 180 -2.81 -14.32 -2.55
N TRP A 181 -1.96 -13.74 -3.39
CA TRP A 181 -1.29 -12.49 -3.07
C TRP A 181 -2.07 -11.26 -3.52
N LEU A 182 -2.11 -10.25 -2.66
CA LEU A 182 -2.58 -8.90 -2.95
C LEU A 182 -1.38 -7.95 -2.89
N ARG A 183 -1.13 -7.21 -3.98
CA ARG A 183 -0.10 -6.17 -4.06
C ARG A 183 -0.77 -4.81 -4.19
N LEU A 184 -0.40 -3.86 -3.35
CA LEU A 184 -0.69 -2.45 -3.49
C LEU A 184 0.59 -1.73 -3.93
N ALA A 185 0.51 -0.91 -4.97
CA ALA A 185 1.64 -0.14 -5.49
C ALA A 185 1.18 1.27 -5.89
N PRO A 186 2.08 2.25 -6.02
CA PRO A 186 1.74 3.55 -6.57
C PRO A 186 1.04 3.42 -7.94
N ALA A 187 0.05 4.28 -8.18
CA ALA A 187 -0.68 4.26 -9.45
C ALA A 187 0.29 4.41 -10.64
N GLY A 188 0.06 3.60 -11.68
CA GLY A 188 0.93 3.59 -12.87
C GLY A 188 2.24 2.82 -12.71
N SER A 189 2.48 2.17 -11.57
CA SER A 189 3.64 1.29 -11.41
C SER A 189 3.57 0.15 -12.42
N ARG A 190 4.55 0.07 -13.30
CA ARG A 190 4.69 -1.02 -14.27
C ARG A 190 5.36 -2.22 -13.60
N SER A 191 5.08 -3.44 -14.08
CA SER A 191 5.95 -4.59 -13.89
C SER A 191 7.34 -4.19 -14.39
N GLY A 192 8.41 -4.63 -13.70
CA GLY A 192 9.76 -4.16 -13.89
C GLY A 192 10.20 -3.86 -15.34
N PRO A 193 11.24 -3.05 -15.54
CA PRO A 193 11.70 -2.67 -16.87
C PRO A 193 12.14 -3.88 -17.68
N GLU A 194 11.96 -3.82 -18.99
CA GLU A 194 12.60 -4.76 -19.89
C GLU A 194 14.11 -4.55 -19.89
N PHE A 195 14.87 -5.62 -19.97
CA PHE A 195 16.32 -5.58 -20.03
C PHE A 195 16.85 -6.68 -20.96
N THR A 196 18.03 -6.41 -21.51
CA THR A 196 18.80 -7.35 -22.33
C THR A 196 20.27 -7.04 -22.13
N ILE A 197 21.06 -8.05 -21.74
CA ILE A 197 22.49 -7.94 -21.44
C ILE A 197 23.20 -9.05 -22.22
N ALA A 198 24.15 -8.68 -23.07
CA ALA A 198 25.03 -9.64 -23.73
C ALA A 198 26.08 -10.14 -22.72
N ILE A 199 26.29 -11.44 -22.68
CA ILE A 199 27.21 -12.09 -21.76
C ILE A 199 28.33 -12.74 -22.56
N SER A 200 29.54 -12.24 -22.36
CA SER A 200 30.75 -12.72 -23.04
C SER A 200 31.77 -13.37 -22.08
N ALA A 201 31.59 -13.21 -20.76
CA ALA A 201 32.49 -13.75 -19.75
C ALA A 201 31.71 -14.18 -18.49
N PRO A 202 32.24 -15.12 -17.70
CA PRO A 202 31.70 -15.42 -16.38
C PRO A 202 31.74 -14.17 -15.49
N GLY A 203 30.73 -13.99 -14.61
CA GLY A 203 30.62 -12.84 -13.73
C GLY A 203 29.25 -12.64 -13.13
N ARG A 204 29.06 -11.50 -12.46
CA ARG A 204 27.80 -11.07 -11.88
C ARG A 204 27.18 -9.97 -12.71
N TYR A 205 25.92 -10.13 -13.01
CA TYR A 205 25.16 -9.25 -13.89
C TYR A 205 23.97 -8.69 -13.14
N ALA A 206 23.99 -7.38 -12.91
CA ALA A 206 22.88 -6.69 -12.25
C ALA A 206 21.65 -6.64 -13.17
N ILE A 207 20.51 -7.00 -12.63
CA ILE A 207 19.21 -6.97 -13.31
C ILE A 207 18.18 -6.22 -12.46
N PRO A 208 17.06 -5.79 -13.01
CA PRO A 208 15.99 -5.22 -12.22
C PRO A 208 15.47 -6.19 -11.15
N GLY A 209 15.72 -5.88 -9.89
CA GLY A 209 15.27 -6.67 -8.73
C GLY A 209 16.24 -7.72 -8.22
N GLY A 210 17.50 -7.71 -8.68
CA GLY A 210 18.52 -8.62 -8.15
C GLY A 210 19.75 -8.74 -9.02
N GLU A 211 20.41 -9.87 -8.93
CA GLU A 211 21.66 -10.17 -9.61
C GLU A 211 21.60 -11.62 -10.17
N VAL A 212 22.22 -11.84 -11.31
CA VAL A 212 22.42 -13.18 -11.87
C VAL A 212 23.93 -13.44 -11.92
N GLU A 213 24.37 -14.51 -11.30
CA GLU A 213 25.76 -14.97 -11.34
C GLU A 213 25.91 -16.09 -12.37
N ILE A 214 26.86 -15.95 -13.26
CA ILE A 214 27.20 -16.90 -14.31
C ILE A 214 28.64 -17.34 -14.11
N SER A 215 28.86 -18.65 -13.99
CA SER A 215 30.18 -19.23 -13.82
C SER A 215 30.36 -20.45 -14.72
N GLY A 216 31.62 -20.82 -15.00
CA GLY A 216 31.96 -21.89 -15.91
C GLY A 216 32.41 -21.40 -17.27
N GLU A 217 32.51 -22.32 -18.23
CA GLU A 217 33.02 -22.06 -19.58
C GLU A 217 31.87 -21.63 -20.51
N ILE A 218 32.03 -20.48 -21.14
CA ILE A 218 31.04 -19.95 -22.10
C ILE A 218 31.50 -20.35 -23.50
N GLY A 219 30.87 -21.37 -24.05
CA GLY A 219 31.22 -21.91 -25.39
C GLY A 219 30.58 -21.13 -26.54
N GLU A 220 29.50 -20.39 -26.30
CA GLU A 220 28.80 -19.57 -27.28
C GLU A 220 28.28 -18.29 -26.64
N PRO A 221 28.03 -17.21 -27.39
CA PRO A 221 27.47 -15.98 -26.85
C PRO A 221 26.14 -16.19 -26.12
N LEU A 222 26.04 -15.70 -24.88
CA LEU A 222 24.84 -15.76 -24.08
C LEU A 222 24.16 -14.39 -24.01
N GLU A 223 22.83 -14.41 -23.88
CA GLU A 223 22.02 -13.23 -23.65
C GLU A 223 21.19 -13.42 -22.37
N LEU A 224 21.33 -12.56 -21.40
CA LEU A 224 20.50 -12.46 -20.22
C LEU A 224 19.43 -11.40 -20.46
N ARG A 225 18.17 -11.80 -20.46
CA ARG A 225 17.03 -10.91 -20.71
C ARG A 225 15.83 -11.29 -19.85
N ASN A 226 14.83 -10.42 -19.81
CA ASN A 226 13.53 -10.85 -19.29
C ASN A 226 12.84 -11.82 -20.28
N TRP A 227 12.00 -12.71 -19.73
CA TRP A 227 11.18 -13.59 -20.54
C TRP A 227 10.24 -12.80 -21.47
N ARG A 228 9.81 -13.43 -22.57
CA ARG A 228 8.90 -12.83 -23.56
C ARG A 228 7.70 -13.75 -23.82
N PRO A 229 6.51 -13.20 -24.13
CA PRO A 229 5.39 -14.01 -24.57
C PRO A 229 5.79 -14.92 -25.75
N GLY A 230 5.49 -16.21 -25.61
CA GLY A 230 5.89 -17.21 -26.60
C GLY A 230 7.13 -18.02 -26.22
N ASP A 231 7.92 -17.58 -25.24
CA ASP A 231 9.09 -18.32 -24.78
C ASP A 231 8.71 -19.74 -24.32
N VAL A 232 9.45 -20.71 -24.87
CA VAL A 232 9.33 -22.13 -24.55
C VAL A 232 10.62 -22.59 -23.88
N TYR A 233 10.49 -23.34 -22.79
CA TYR A 233 11.60 -23.79 -21.99
C TYR A 233 11.44 -25.26 -21.59
N ARG A 234 12.55 -25.98 -21.52
CA ARG A 234 12.62 -27.37 -21.03
C ARG A 234 13.64 -27.43 -19.90
N PRO A 235 13.21 -27.41 -18.62
CA PRO A 235 14.10 -27.63 -17.50
C PRO A 235 14.82 -28.99 -17.58
N ALA A 236 16.00 -29.08 -17.00
CA ALA A 236 16.71 -30.34 -16.86
C ALA A 236 15.81 -31.37 -16.13
N GLY A 237 15.76 -32.59 -16.64
CA GLY A 237 14.89 -33.64 -16.09
C GLY A 237 13.42 -33.62 -16.58
N ALA A 238 12.99 -32.54 -17.24
CA ALA A 238 11.64 -32.50 -17.81
C ALA A 238 11.52 -33.33 -19.09
N SER A 239 10.39 -34.05 -19.26
CA SER A 239 10.13 -34.89 -20.43
C SER A 239 9.87 -34.09 -21.71
N ARG A 240 9.32 -32.87 -21.59
CA ARG A 240 8.95 -31.99 -22.71
C ARG A 240 9.17 -30.52 -22.41
N ALA A 241 9.35 -29.74 -23.46
CA ALA A 241 9.35 -28.29 -23.38
C ALA A 241 7.92 -27.77 -23.13
N ARG A 242 7.83 -26.66 -22.38
CA ARG A 242 6.56 -26.00 -22.04
C ARG A 242 6.71 -24.48 -22.19
N LYS A 243 5.60 -23.80 -22.39
CA LYS A 243 5.59 -22.32 -22.36
C LYS A 243 5.90 -21.82 -20.95
N ILE A 244 6.81 -20.87 -20.83
CA ILE A 244 7.14 -20.25 -19.51
C ILE A 244 5.89 -19.67 -18.84
N LYS A 245 4.94 -19.13 -19.63
CA LYS A 245 3.66 -18.63 -19.09
C LYS A 245 2.87 -19.73 -18.35
N GLU A 246 2.89 -20.97 -18.82
CA GLU A 246 2.23 -22.09 -18.14
C GLU A 246 2.97 -22.47 -16.87
N MET A 247 4.31 -22.47 -16.92
CA MET A 247 5.14 -22.74 -15.74
C MET A 247 4.92 -21.70 -14.64
N PHE A 248 4.72 -20.42 -14.98
CA PHE A 248 4.31 -19.39 -14.01
C PHE A 248 2.97 -19.68 -13.34
N GLN A 249 2.02 -20.27 -14.04
CA GLN A 249 0.72 -20.65 -13.46
C GLN A 249 0.87 -21.77 -12.45
N ASP A 250 1.61 -22.82 -12.84
CA ASP A 250 1.83 -24.00 -11.99
C ASP A 250 2.63 -23.64 -10.73
N ALA A 251 3.69 -22.84 -10.88
CA ALA A 251 4.51 -22.37 -9.78
C ALA A 251 3.88 -21.20 -9.00
N ARG A 252 2.68 -20.76 -9.39
CA ARG A 252 1.96 -19.63 -8.77
C ARG A 252 2.77 -18.35 -8.69
N ILE A 253 3.59 -18.06 -9.69
CA ILE A 253 4.38 -16.83 -9.76
C ILE A 253 3.46 -15.62 -9.96
N PRO A 254 3.48 -14.63 -9.06
CA PRO A 254 2.62 -13.46 -9.16
C PRO A 254 2.88 -12.62 -10.41
N LEU A 255 1.84 -11.98 -10.96
CA LEU A 255 1.91 -11.19 -12.20
C LEU A 255 3.01 -10.13 -12.19
N TRP A 256 3.20 -9.46 -11.08
CA TRP A 256 4.18 -8.37 -10.96
C TRP A 256 5.64 -8.83 -10.90
N ARG A 257 5.90 -10.12 -10.63
CA ARG A 257 7.23 -10.71 -10.71
C ARG A 257 7.59 -11.14 -12.12
N ARG A 258 6.60 -11.37 -12.97
CA ARG A 258 6.81 -11.93 -14.31
C ARG A 258 7.49 -10.95 -15.28
N GLY A 259 7.21 -9.63 -15.15
CA GLY A 259 7.70 -8.61 -16.09
C GLY A 259 9.22 -8.54 -16.23
N SER A 260 9.94 -8.70 -15.12
CA SER A 260 11.41 -8.71 -15.08
C SER A 260 12.00 -10.11 -14.86
N TRP A 261 11.26 -11.18 -15.16
CA TRP A 261 11.73 -12.55 -14.93
C TRP A 261 12.93 -12.89 -15.78
N PRO A 262 14.11 -13.18 -15.18
CA PRO A 262 15.30 -13.38 -15.97
C PRO A 262 15.37 -14.78 -16.61
N VAL A 263 15.81 -14.78 -17.84
CA VAL A 263 16.17 -15.98 -18.61
C VAL A 263 17.52 -15.77 -19.29
N VAL A 264 18.29 -16.82 -19.40
CA VAL A 264 19.54 -16.82 -20.19
C VAL A 264 19.30 -17.63 -21.45
N THR A 265 19.69 -17.07 -22.58
CA THR A 265 19.58 -17.73 -23.89
C THR A 265 20.95 -17.93 -24.51
N ALA A 266 21.09 -19.02 -25.27
CA ALA A 266 22.25 -19.38 -26.10
C ALA A 266 21.72 -19.73 -27.48
N GLY A 267 22.23 -19.09 -28.52
CA GLY A 267 21.74 -19.31 -29.89
C GLY A 267 20.23 -19.16 -30.07
N GLY A 268 19.59 -18.25 -29.30
CA GLY A 268 18.15 -18.01 -29.29
C GLY A 268 17.32 -19.03 -28.49
N ARG A 269 17.93 -20.05 -27.91
CA ARG A 269 17.27 -21.06 -27.06
C ARG A 269 17.48 -20.69 -25.58
N ILE A 270 16.44 -20.87 -24.74
CA ILE A 270 16.57 -20.64 -23.29
C ILE A 270 17.35 -21.81 -22.67
N VAL A 271 18.49 -21.50 -22.05
CA VAL A 271 19.35 -22.46 -21.34
C VAL A 271 19.18 -22.41 -19.84
N TRP A 272 18.60 -21.32 -19.33
CA TRP A 272 18.30 -21.15 -17.91
C TRP A 272 17.12 -20.20 -17.72
N ALA A 273 16.31 -20.44 -16.72
CA ALA A 273 15.27 -19.53 -16.26
C ALA A 273 15.21 -19.51 -14.74
N ALA A 274 15.08 -18.32 -14.16
CA ALA A 274 15.00 -18.14 -12.71
C ALA A 274 13.94 -19.06 -12.08
N GLU A 275 14.25 -19.61 -10.90
CA GLU A 275 13.42 -20.58 -10.15
C GLU A 275 13.07 -21.88 -10.89
N PHE A 276 13.27 -21.96 -12.23
CA PHE A 276 13.06 -23.19 -13.01
C PHE A 276 14.36 -23.94 -13.27
N GLY A 277 15.50 -23.32 -12.92
CA GLY A 277 16.83 -23.94 -12.98
C GLY A 277 17.42 -24.00 -14.37
N PRO A 278 18.46 -24.86 -14.57
CA PRO A 278 19.11 -25.05 -15.88
C PRO A 278 18.20 -25.79 -16.84
N GLY A 279 18.37 -25.50 -18.12
CA GLY A 279 17.73 -26.21 -19.21
C GLY A 279 18.35 -27.58 -19.48
N PHE A 280 17.64 -28.37 -20.28
CA PHE A 280 18.22 -29.56 -20.86
C PHE A 280 19.24 -29.12 -21.92
N SER A 281 20.50 -29.03 -21.49
CA SER A 281 21.64 -28.69 -22.35
C SER A 281 22.72 -29.75 -22.18
N GLU A 282 23.36 -30.13 -23.26
CA GLU A 282 24.52 -31.02 -23.25
C GLU A 282 25.79 -30.41 -22.67
N THR A 283 25.76 -29.12 -22.31
CA THR A 283 26.91 -28.37 -21.76
C THR A 283 26.87 -28.38 -20.22
N GLY A 284 27.32 -29.47 -19.63
CA GLY A 284 27.46 -29.63 -18.17
C GLY A 284 28.53 -28.75 -17.49
N ARG A 285 28.90 -27.58 -18.05
CA ARG A 285 29.97 -26.70 -17.56
C ARG A 285 29.50 -25.30 -17.16
N LEU A 286 28.23 -24.95 -17.41
CA LEU A 286 27.70 -23.62 -17.12
C LEU A 286 26.84 -23.67 -15.84
N LEU A 287 27.18 -22.90 -14.83
CA LEU A 287 26.40 -22.72 -13.61
C LEU A 287 25.80 -21.31 -13.59
N ILE A 288 24.50 -21.21 -13.41
CA ILE A 288 23.76 -19.95 -13.35
C ILE A 288 22.89 -19.96 -12.11
N SER A 289 23.00 -18.92 -11.29
CA SER A 289 22.16 -18.70 -10.11
C SER A 289 21.64 -17.28 -10.06
N SER A 290 20.52 -17.05 -9.40
CA SER A 290 19.98 -15.71 -9.11
C SER A 290 19.88 -15.50 -7.60
N GLN A 291 20.27 -14.32 -7.14
CA GLN A 291 20.09 -13.84 -5.76
C GLN A 291 19.03 -12.76 -5.69
#